data_33f7d1f4d0ec139fc9befaa12f8632b9
#
_entry.id   33f7d1f4d0ec139fc9befaa12f8632b9
#
_cell.length_a   1.000
_cell.length_b   1.000
_cell.length_c   1.000
_cell.angle_alpha   90.00
_cell.angle_beta   90.00
_cell.angle_gamma   90.00
#
_symmetry.space_group_name_H-M   'P 1'
#
loop_
_entity.id
_entity.type
_entity.pdbx_description
1 polymer ?
#
loop_
_entity_poly.entity_id
_entity_poly.type
_entity_poly.pdbx_seq_one_letter_code
_entity_poly.pdbx_strand_id
1 'polypeptide(L)'
;DRNLIASMKRNAILINVARGAVCDEEALVEAVAQKRIGGIGVDVYTSEPLAADHPYMRIAGLPNVCLTPHMAWGAYEARVRCVNEMVANIRAFCAGERRNRVD
;
A
#
# COMPACT_ATOMS: atom_id res chain seq x y z
N ASP A 1 8.58 -6.39 -7.90
CA ASP A 1 8.45 -7.25 -9.08
C ASP A 1 8.26 -8.72 -8.68
N ARG A 2 7.94 -9.59 -9.65
CA ARG A 2 7.70 -11.03 -9.49
C ARG A 2 8.85 -11.78 -8.82
N ASN A 3 10.10 -11.43 -9.12
CA ASN A 3 11.27 -12.12 -8.57
C ASN A 3 11.44 -11.85 -7.07
N LEU A 4 11.22 -10.61 -6.65
CA LEU A 4 11.23 -10.25 -5.23
C LEU A 4 10.12 -10.97 -4.46
N ILE A 5 8.91 -11.04 -5.02
CA ILE A 5 7.80 -11.78 -4.41
C ILE A 5 8.14 -13.27 -4.29
N ALA A 6 8.77 -13.85 -5.32
CA ALA A 6 9.19 -15.26 -5.30
C ALA A 6 10.27 -15.56 -4.26
N SER A 7 11.10 -14.57 -3.88
CA SER A 7 12.15 -14.72 -2.87
C SER A 7 11.66 -14.52 -1.42
N MET A 8 10.40 -14.13 -1.22
CA MET A 8 9.84 -13.89 0.11
C MET A 8 9.71 -15.20 0.91
N LYS A 9 9.83 -15.09 2.24
CA LYS A 9 9.60 -16.21 3.15
C LYS A 9 8.15 -16.69 3.06
N ARG A 10 7.94 -17.97 3.24
CA ARG A 10 6.60 -18.61 3.13
C ARG A 10 5.55 -18.07 4.08
N ASN A 11 5.96 -17.53 5.22
CA ASN A 11 5.09 -16.90 6.22
C ASN A 11 5.10 -15.36 6.15
N ALA A 12 5.75 -14.76 5.17
CA ALA A 12 5.80 -13.31 5.02
C ALA A 12 4.42 -12.77 4.68
N ILE A 13 4.09 -11.61 5.27
CA ILE A 13 2.91 -10.82 4.93
C ILE A 13 3.39 -9.57 4.21
N LEU A 14 2.85 -9.30 3.02
CA LEU A 14 3.13 -8.07 2.29
C LEU A 14 1.98 -7.09 2.50
N ILE A 15 2.31 -5.84 2.89
CA ILE A 15 1.33 -4.78 3.05
C ILE A 15 1.69 -3.63 2.09
N ASN A 16 0.74 -3.23 1.23
CA ASN A 16 0.90 -2.09 0.35
C ASN A 16 -0.17 -1.02 0.67
N VAL A 17 0.29 0.07 1.27
CA VAL A 17 -0.50 1.29 1.54
C VAL A 17 0.10 2.50 0.83
N ALA A 18 0.97 2.29 -0.14
CA ALA A 18 1.67 3.34 -0.87
C ALA A 18 0.98 3.66 -2.21
N ARG A 19 1.22 2.84 -3.24
CA ARG A 19 0.56 2.93 -4.55
C ARG A 19 0.48 1.54 -5.18
N GLY A 20 -0.57 1.26 -5.96
CA GLY A 20 -0.77 -0.02 -6.64
C GLY A 20 0.40 -0.42 -7.53
N ALA A 21 0.88 0.51 -8.34
CA ALA A 21 2.00 0.29 -9.28
C ALA A 21 3.35 -0.10 -8.63
N VAL A 22 3.48 -0.01 -7.30
CA VAL A 22 4.70 -0.48 -6.58
C VAL A 22 4.80 -2.00 -6.59
N CYS A 23 3.67 -2.70 -6.70
CA CYS A 23 3.61 -4.15 -6.65
C CYS A 23 3.16 -4.73 -8.00
N ASP A 24 3.66 -5.92 -8.34
CA ASP A 24 3.15 -6.76 -9.41
C ASP A 24 1.91 -7.51 -8.86
N GLU A 25 0.73 -6.99 -9.17
CA GLU A 25 -0.55 -7.45 -8.60
C GLU A 25 -0.87 -8.90 -8.98
N GLU A 26 -0.60 -9.29 -10.24
CA GLU A 26 -0.77 -10.68 -10.69
C GLU A 26 0.18 -11.64 -9.95
N ALA A 27 1.44 -11.25 -9.78
CA ALA A 27 2.40 -12.06 -9.05
C ALA A 27 2.02 -12.24 -7.58
N LEU A 28 1.42 -11.20 -6.94
CA LEU A 28 0.89 -11.31 -5.58
C LEU A 28 -0.30 -12.26 -5.50
N VAL A 29 -1.23 -12.16 -6.43
CA VAL A 29 -2.40 -13.07 -6.50
C VAL A 29 -1.94 -14.51 -6.64
N GLU A 30 -1.02 -14.80 -7.56
CA GLU A 30 -0.46 -16.13 -7.73
C GLU A 30 0.26 -16.65 -6.47
N ALA A 31 1.07 -15.79 -5.84
CA ALA A 31 1.84 -16.17 -4.64
C ALA A 31 0.93 -16.52 -3.47
N VAL A 32 -0.17 -15.78 -3.28
CA VAL A 32 -1.17 -16.05 -2.22
C VAL A 32 -1.97 -17.32 -2.54
N ALA A 33 -2.51 -17.42 -3.77
CA ALA A 33 -3.30 -18.58 -4.19
C ALA A 33 -2.52 -19.91 -4.08
N GLN A 34 -1.22 -19.86 -4.38
CA GLN A 34 -0.30 -20.99 -4.28
C GLN A 34 0.31 -21.19 -2.88
N LYS A 35 -0.11 -20.40 -1.89
CA LYS A 35 0.41 -20.43 -0.50
C LYS A 35 1.94 -20.27 -0.42
N ARG A 36 2.52 -19.49 -1.35
CA ARG A 36 3.97 -19.19 -1.37
C ARG A 36 4.36 -18.09 -0.40
N ILE A 37 3.40 -17.22 -0.04
CA ILE A 37 3.54 -16.22 1.03
C ILE A 37 2.39 -16.37 2.04
N GLY A 38 2.57 -15.81 3.23
CA GLY A 38 1.61 -15.92 4.34
C GLY A 38 0.31 -15.15 4.10
N GLY A 39 0.37 -14.00 3.42
CA GLY A 39 -0.81 -13.19 3.11
C GLY A 39 -0.47 -11.81 2.57
N ILE A 40 -1.51 -11.04 2.26
CA ILE A 40 -1.39 -9.66 1.80
C ILE A 40 -2.42 -8.73 2.46
N GLY A 41 -2.00 -7.47 2.68
CA GLY A 41 -2.87 -6.34 2.97
C GLY A 41 -2.68 -5.28 1.89
N VAL A 42 -3.73 -4.92 1.16
CA VAL A 42 -3.64 -3.98 0.05
C VAL A 42 -4.71 -2.91 0.19
N ASP A 43 -4.28 -1.65 0.24
CA ASP A 43 -5.15 -0.48 0.34
C ASP A 43 -5.20 0.34 -0.96
N VAL A 44 -4.30 0.04 -1.91
CA VAL A 44 -4.09 0.82 -3.14
C VAL A 44 -3.95 -0.09 -4.36
N TYR A 45 -4.46 0.36 -5.51
CA TYR A 45 -4.57 -0.44 -6.73
C TYR A 45 -4.02 0.31 -7.92
N THR A 46 -3.63 -0.40 -8.98
CA THR A 46 -3.16 0.23 -10.22
C THR A 46 -4.30 0.95 -10.94
N SER A 47 -5.54 0.51 -10.74
CA SER A 47 -6.74 1.21 -11.19
C SER A 47 -7.72 1.36 -10.04
N GLU A 48 -8.14 2.57 -9.74
CA GLU A 48 -9.07 2.91 -8.66
C GLU A 48 -10.29 3.66 -9.22
N PRO A 49 -11.51 3.32 -8.76
CA PRO A 49 -11.86 2.30 -7.78
C PRO A 49 -11.60 0.88 -8.26
N LEU A 50 -11.41 -0.08 -7.31
CA LEU A 50 -11.18 -1.48 -7.61
C LEU A 50 -12.32 -2.08 -8.43
N ALA A 51 -12.03 -2.52 -9.64
CA ALA A 51 -13.01 -3.12 -10.54
C ALA A 51 -13.38 -4.55 -10.15
N ALA A 52 -14.58 -4.99 -10.51
CA ALA A 52 -15.05 -6.34 -10.17
C ALA A 52 -14.25 -7.46 -10.85
N ASP A 53 -13.60 -7.18 -11.97
CA ASP A 53 -12.72 -8.10 -12.73
C ASP A 53 -11.24 -7.99 -12.35
N HIS A 54 -10.91 -7.15 -11.37
CA HIS A 54 -9.53 -6.95 -10.92
C HIS A 54 -8.91 -8.26 -10.40
N PRO A 55 -7.61 -8.53 -10.65
CA PRO A 55 -6.94 -9.77 -10.23
C PRO A 55 -7.13 -10.13 -8.76
N TYR A 56 -7.09 -9.16 -7.85
CA TYR A 56 -7.31 -9.40 -6.41
C TYR A 56 -8.68 -9.99 -6.08
N MET A 57 -9.69 -9.80 -6.91
CA MET A 57 -11.02 -10.36 -6.66
C MET A 57 -11.03 -11.90 -6.68
N ARG A 58 -10.05 -12.52 -7.36
CA ARG A 58 -9.88 -13.99 -7.37
C ARG A 58 -9.49 -14.55 -6.00
N ILE A 59 -8.94 -13.73 -5.12
CA ILE A 59 -8.43 -14.13 -3.79
C ILE A 59 -9.09 -13.36 -2.64
N ALA A 60 -10.01 -12.43 -2.92
CA ALA A 60 -10.63 -11.56 -1.92
C ALA A 60 -11.33 -12.31 -0.76
N GLY A 61 -11.80 -13.54 -1.00
CA GLY A 61 -12.45 -14.37 0.01
C GLY A 61 -11.49 -15.21 0.88
N LEU A 62 -10.19 -15.12 0.67
CA LEU A 62 -9.21 -15.88 1.46
C LEU A 62 -8.97 -15.22 2.82
N PRO A 63 -8.80 -15.99 3.92
CA PRO A 63 -8.67 -15.45 5.28
C PRO A 63 -7.36 -14.69 5.53
N ASN A 64 -6.38 -14.84 4.66
CA ASN A 64 -5.08 -14.17 4.72
C ASN A 64 -4.96 -13.02 3.70
N VAL A 65 -6.09 -12.52 3.20
CA VAL A 65 -6.17 -11.39 2.28
C VAL A 65 -7.02 -10.30 2.89
N CYS A 66 -6.47 -9.08 2.96
CA CYS A 66 -7.17 -7.88 3.39
C CYS A 66 -7.10 -6.84 2.26
N LEU A 67 -8.26 -6.46 1.73
CA LEU A 67 -8.39 -5.42 0.70
C LEU A 67 -9.22 -4.26 1.28
N THR A 68 -8.70 -3.04 1.19
CA THR A 68 -9.36 -1.83 1.69
C THR A 68 -9.41 -0.75 0.61
N PRO A 69 -10.41 0.17 0.62
CA PRO A 69 -10.67 1.09 -0.49
C PRO A 69 -9.87 2.41 -0.36
N HIS A 70 -8.54 2.32 -0.32
CA HIS A 70 -7.60 3.46 -0.23
C HIS A 70 -7.91 4.37 0.96
N MET A 71 -8.02 3.77 2.14
CA MET A 71 -8.43 4.44 3.38
C MET A 71 -7.38 4.37 4.52
N ALA A 72 -6.19 3.85 4.28
CA ALA A 72 -5.15 3.73 5.31
C ALA A 72 -4.73 5.10 5.90
N TRP A 73 -4.91 6.19 5.14
CA TRP A 73 -4.71 7.57 5.59
C TRP A 73 -5.84 8.08 6.51
N GLY A 74 -6.98 7.39 6.59
CA GLY A 74 -8.23 7.86 7.19
C GLY A 74 -8.25 7.90 8.72
N ALA A 75 -7.28 7.28 9.41
CA ALA A 75 -7.18 7.33 10.86
C ALA A 75 -7.03 8.78 11.36
N TYR A 76 -7.71 9.11 12.46
CA TYR A 76 -7.69 10.47 13.03
C TYR A 76 -6.25 10.96 13.28
N GLU A 77 -5.41 10.13 13.87
CA GLU A 77 -4.02 10.44 14.20
C GLU A 77 -3.16 10.68 12.94
N ALA A 78 -3.41 9.91 11.88
CA ALA A 78 -2.72 10.08 10.60
C ALA A 78 -3.08 11.44 9.96
N ARG A 79 -4.34 11.82 9.99
CA ARG A 79 -4.84 13.10 9.47
C ARG A 79 -4.28 14.29 10.27
N VAL A 80 -4.31 14.22 11.60
CA VAL A 80 -3.74 15.25 12.48
C VAL A 80 -2.25 15.41 12.19
N ARG A 81 -1.52 14.31 12.07
CA ARG A 81 -0.08 14.34 11.74
C ARG A 81 0.16 14.98 10.38
N CYS A 82 -0.61 14.64 9.37
CA CYS A 82 -0.49 15.22 8.04
C CYS A 82 -0.65 16.75 8.08
N VAL A 83 -1.68 17.25 8.75
CA VAL A 83 -1.91 18.70 8.88
C VAL A 83 -0.77 19.38 9.62
N ASN A 84 -0.29 18.81 10.72
CA ASN A 84 0.83 19.36 11.49
C ASN A 84 2.12 19.41 10.65
N GLU A 85 2.39 18.38 9.84
CA GLU A 85 3.54 18.37 8.92
C GLU A 85 3.42 19.44 7.83
N MET A 86 2.22 19.65 7.28
CA MET A 86 1.98 20.72 6.30
C MET A 86 2.26 22.10 6.92
N VAL A 87 1.74 22.36 8.13
CA VAL A 87 2.00 23.61 8.84
C VAL A 87 3.49 23.81 9.14
N ALA A 88 4.18 22.76 9.59
CA ALA A 88 5.61 22.81 9.87
C ALA A 88 6.44 23.10 8.59
N ASN A 89 6.07 22.50 7.44
CA ASN A 89 6.72 22.76 6.17
C ASN A 89 6.53 24.22 5.71
N ILE A 90 5.31 24.76 5.86
CA ILE A 90 5.04 26.17 5.52
C ILE A 90 5.86 27.10 6.39
N ARG A 91 5.92 26.87 7.70
CA ARG A 91 6.72 27.69 8.63
C ARG A 91 8.19 27.65 8.28
N ALA A 92 8.76 26.47 8.02
CA ALA A 92 10.15 26.33 7.61
C ALA A 92 10.43 27.06 6.29
N PHE A 93 9.53 26.94 5.31
CA PHE A 93 9.66 27.67 4.05
C PHE A 93 9.68 29.20 4.27
N CYS A 94 8.78 29.74 5.08
CA CYS A 94 8.73 31.17 5.41
C CYS A 94 9.98 31.63 6.18
N ALA A 95 10.62 30.75 6.96
CA ALA A 95 11.85 31.01 7.66
C ALA A 95 13.13 30.84 6.81
N GLY A 96 13.01 30.41 5.55
CA GLY A 96 14.14 30.08 4.68
C GLY A 96 14.84 28.78 5.03
N GLU A 97 14.23 27.94 5.86
CA GLU A 97 14.77 26.65 6.30
C GLU A 97 14.44 25.54 5.30
N ARG A 98 15.33 24.56 5.17
CA ARG A 98 15.09 23.35 4.38
C ARG A 98 14.37 22.29 5.24
N ARG A 99 13.19 21.85 4.80
CA ARG A 99 12.42 20.78 5.46
C ARG A 99 11.65 19.96 4.43
N ASN A 100 11.80 18.64 4.48
CA ASN A 100 11.08 17.68 3.63
C ASN A 100 11.12 18.00 2.12
N ARG A 101 12.19 18.60 1.63
CA ARG A 101 12.36 18.90 0.20
C ARG A 101 12.75 17.65 -0.56
N VAL A 102 12.26 17.53 -1.81
CA VAL A 102 12.48 16.39 -2.70
C VAL A 102 13.27 16.74 -3.96
N ASP A 103 13.86 17.94 -3.99
CA ASP A 103 14.74 18.51 -5.03
C ASP A 103 16.23 18.32 -4.69
#